data_9c60423d5f19921c94f6b7a80ac32759
#
_entry.id   9c60423d5f19921c94f6b7a80ac32759
#
_cell.length_a   1.000
_cell.length_b   1.000
_cell.length_c   1.000
_cell.angle_alpha   90.00
_cell.angle_beta   90.00
_cell.angle_gamma   90.00
#
_symmetry.space_group_name_H-M   'P 1'
#
loop_
_entity.id
_entity.type
_entity.pdbx_description
1 polymer ?
#
loop_
_entity_poly.entity_id
_entity_poly.type
_entity_poly.pdbx_seq_one_letter_code
_entity_poly.pdbx_strand_id
1 'polypeptide(L)'
;MNEIKDGIICPKKFGKHPKSKRRILWILKEFNDPDGGGWSLTDFLATRVDESEGLFSYKRWTATFGLIIKVSYGLLNGFIDYDKIENDLKKASEILDYIAIINIKKVPGGSRAYLPKIAEEINPQLILKQIIEIKPDIVIGGNTLWILAKNNLFLESKELSNESWGLFKNNILWVDAYHPNNTTVTHEKYYSQIIELAKKYFT
;
A
#
# COMPACT_ATOMS: atom_id res chain seq x y z
N MET A 1 -1.01 23.94 2.64
CA MET A 1 -0.51 22.68 3.24
C MET A 1 0.63 22.17 2.39
N ASN A 2 1.69 21.67 3.03
CA ASN A 2 2.84 21.14 2.33
C ASN A 2 2.61 19.68 1.95
N GLU A 3 3.17 19.25 0.82
CA GLU A 3 3.07 17.85 0.37
C GLU A 3 3.87 16.92 1.30
N ILE A 4 3.37 15.69 1.43
CA ILE A 4 4.08 14.60 2.11
C ILE A 4 4.81 13.78 1.04
N LYS A 5 6.12 13.61 1.21
CA LYS A 5 6.93 12.77 0.31
C LYS A 5 6.63 11.30 0.56
N ASP A 6 6.40 10.56 -0.51
CA ASP A 6 6.11 9.13 -0.49
C ASP A 6 6.77 8.40 -1.68
N GLY A 7 6.75 7.07 -1.68
CA GLY A 7 7.36 6.29 -2.76
C GLY A 7 8.04 5.01 -2.28
N ILE A 8 9.20 4.71 -2.85
CA ILE A 8 10.03 3.56 -2.47
C ILE A 8 10.67 3.84 -1.10
N ILE A 9 10.42 2.95 -0.11
CA ILE A 9 10.89 3.16 1.27
C ILE A 9 12.41 3.02 1.34
N CYS A 10 12.99 1.96 0.77
CA CYS A 10 14.43 1.79 0.69
C CYS A 10 14.89 1.44 -0.74
N PRO A 11 15.37 2.40 -1.54
CA PRO A 11 15.76 2.16 -2.93
C PRO A 11 16.82 1.07 -3.12
N LYS A 12 17.69 0.88 -2.13
CA LYS A 12 18.75 -0.14 -2.17
C LYS A 12 18.20 -1.56 -2.06
N LYS A 13 17.05 -1.76 -1.38
CA LYS A 13 16.42 -3.06 -1.11
C LYS A 13 15.19 -3.33 -1.96
N PHE A 14 14.52 -2.33 -2.49
CA PHE A 14 13.30 -2.46 -3.27
C PHE A 14 13.47 -3.44 -4.44
N GLY A 15 12.56 -4.41 -4.55
CA GLY A 15 12.62 -5.47 -5.56
C GLY A 15 13.79 -6.45 -5.39
N LYS A 16 14.44 -6.50 -4.24
CA LYS A 16 15.62 -7.36 -3.98
C LYS A 16 15.44 -8.26 -2.76
N HIS A 17 14.20 -8.52 -2.33
CA HIS A 17 13.96 -9.43 -1.21
C HIS A 17 14.53 -10.84 -1.53
N PRO A 18 15.20 -11.53 -0.56
CA PRO A 18 15.90 -12.79 -0.83
C PRO A 18 15.03 -13.89 -1.44
N LYS A 19 13.78 -14.01 -1.00
CA LYS A 19 12.85 -15.05 -1.48
C LYS A 19 11.99 -14.62 -2.66
N SER A 20 11.89 -13.31 -2.94
CA SER A 20 11.06 -12.82 -4.05
C SER A 20 11.58 -11.47 -4.56
N LYS A 21 11.73 -11.34 -5.87
CA LYS A 21 12.15 -10.07 -6.49
C LYS A 21 10.97 -9.18 -6.88
N ARG A 22 9.73 -9.53 -6.48
CA ARG A 22 8.54 -8.77 -6.82
C ARG A 22 8.56 -7.39 -6.17
N ARG A 23 8.16 -6.41 -6.95
CA ARG A 23 8.04 -5.01 -6.55
C ARG A 23 6.58 -4.76 -6.16
N ILE A 24 6.33 -4.52 -4.88
CA ILE A 24 5.00 -4.28 -4.35
C ILE A 24 4.81 -2.78 -4.16
N LEU A 25 3.71 -2.25 -4.67
CA LEU A 25 3.27 -0.88 -4.48
C LEU A 25 1.92 -0.87 -3.76
N TRP A 26 1.85 -0.18 -2.63
CA TRP A 26 0.60 0.19 -1.98
C TRP A 26 0.18 1.59 -2.41
N ILE A 27 -1.09 1.76 -2.76
CA ILE A 27 -1.70 3.06 -3.09
C ILE A 27 -2.78 3.35 -2.06
N LEU A 28 -2.50 4.31 -1.17
CA LEU A 28 -3.41 4.73 -0.11
C LEU A 28 -4.09 6.06 -0.46
N LYS A 29 -4.99 6.54 0.39
CA LYS A 29 -5.79 7.75 0.17
C LYS A 29 -4.96 9.02 0.39
N GLU A 30 -4.95 9.48 1.61
CA GLU A 30 -4.25 10.67 2.13
C GLU A 30 -3.82 10.40 3.57
N PHE A 31 -2.88 11.17 4.09
CA PHE A 31 -2.51 11.13 5.49
C PHE A 31 -3.48 11.95 6.34
N ASN A 32 -3.85 11.40 7.50
CA ASN A 32 -4.50 12.15 8.55
C ASN A 32 -3.42 12.90 9.37
N ASP A 33 -3.11 14.10 8.90
CA ASP A 33 -2.16 15.01 9.54
C ASP A 33 -2.74 16.43 9.47
N PRO A 34 -3.63 16.80 10.41
CA PRO A 34 -4.33 18.08 10.37
C PRO A 34 -3.38 19.28 10.50
N ASP A 35 -2.17 19.09 11.02
CA ASP A 35 -1.25 20.18 11.36
C ASP A 35 -0.23 20.48 10.27
N GLY A 36 -0.25 19.71 9.16
CA GLY A 36 0.60 20.30 8.22
C GLY A 36 1.18 19.62 6.99
N GLY A 37 1.67 18.44 7.01
CA GLY A 37 2.53 17.88 5.95
C GLY A 37 3.95 18.46 5.96
N GLY A 38 4.65 18.32 4.83
CA GLY A 38 6.04 18.78 4.73
C GLY A 38 7.08 17.78 5.28
N TRP A 39 6.66 16.57 5.63
CA TRP A 39 7.52 15.49 6.08
C TRP A 39 7.59 14.35 5.05
N SER A 40 8.41 13.36 5.31
CA SER A 40 8.64 12.22 4.44
C SER A 40 8.10 10.94 5.08
N LEU A 41 7.13 10.28 4.41
CA LEU A 41 6.67 8.96 4.81
C LEU A 41 7.79 7.93 4.77
N THR A 42 8.63 8.00 3.73
CA THR A 42 9.72 7.05 3.56
C THR A 42 10.74 7.16 4.70
N ASP A 43 11.06 8.39 5.12
CA ASP A 43 11.97 8.61 6.24
C ASP A 43 11.35 8.19 7.58
N PHE A 44 10.07 8.51 7.79
CA PHE A 44 9.33 8.05 8.97
C PHE A 44 9.30 6.51 9.06
N LEU A 45 9.06 5.83 7.96
CA LEU A 45 9.07 4.35 7.94
C LEU A 45 10.47 3.75 8.06
N ALA A 46 11.52 4.48 7.70
CA ALA A 46 12.89 4.06 7.94
C ALA A 46 13.25 4.05 9.43
N THR A 47 12.69 4.97 10.22
CA THR A 47 12.85 5.04 11.70
C THR A 47 11.81 4.23 12.48
N ARG A 48 11.11 3.33 11.82
CA ARG A 48 9.96 2.57 12.33
C ARG A 48 10.19 1.80 13.63
N VAL A 49 11.42 1.45 13.94
CA VAL A 49 11.80 0.72 15.15
C VAL A 49 12.20 1.62 16.33
N ASP A 50 12.24 2.93 16.12
CA ASP A 50 12.47 3.87 17.20
C ASP A 50 11.35 3.75 18.24
N GLU A 51 11.71 3.57 19.51
CA GLU A 51 10.74 3.36 20.59
C GLU A 51 10.00 4.62 20.98
N SER A 52 10.60 5.78 20.78
CA SER A 52 10.05 7.07 21.19
C SER A 52 9.14 7.69 20.11
N GLU A 53 9.54 7.62 18.85
CA GLU A 53 8.89 8.33 17.74
C GLU A 53 8.60 7.45 16.53
N GLY A 54 8.93 6.17 16.57
CA GLY A 54 8.76 5.25 15.45
C GLY A 54 7.30 4.82 15.20
N LEU A 55 7.12 4.05 14.14
CA LEU A 55 5.83 3.54 13.68
C LEU A 55 5.00 2.90 14.79
N PHE A 56 5.64 2.16 15.69
CA PHE A 56 4.95 1.39 16.74
C PHE A 56 4.61 2.21 17.99
N SER A 57 5.07 3.44 18.09
CA SER A 57 4.73 4.37 19.18
C SER A 57 3.31 4.91 19.04
N TYR A 58 2.71 4.83 17.86
CA TYR A 58 1.38 5.37 17.57
C TYR A 58 0.40 4.27 17.18
N LYS A 59 -0.57 3.99 18.04
CA LYS A 59 -1.61 2.96 17.82
C LYS A 59 -2.33 3.08 16.47
N ARG A 60 -2.64 4.30 16.03
CA ARG A 60 -3.32 4.54 14.74
C ARG A 60 -2.48 4.14 13.52
N TRP A 61 -1.16 4.34 13.60
CA TRP A 61 -0.25 3.94 12.55
C TRP A 61 -0.11 2.42 12.48
N THR A 62 0.01 1.79 13.64
CA THR A 62 0.08 0.32 13.74
C THR A 62 -1.18 -0.33 13.17
N ALA A 63 -2.37 0.26 13.33
CA ALA A 63 -3.61 -0.25 12.76
C ALA A 63 -3.59 -0.31 11.22
N THR A 64 -2.97 0.68 10.56
CA THR A 64 -2.84 0.70 9.10
C THR A 64 -1.65 -0.14 8.64
N PHE A 65 -0.47 0.15 9.18
CA PHE A 65 0.76 -0.48 8.70
C PHE A 65 0.92 -1.92 9.16
N GLY A 66 0.29 -2.33 10.24
CA GLY A 66 0.31 -3.73 10.69
C GLY A 66 -0.21 -4.70 9.63
N LEU A 67 -1.30 -4.35 8.94
CA LEU A 67 -1.82 -5.19 7.86
C LEU A 67 -0.99 -5.08 6.57
N ILE A 68 -0.47 -3.89 6.24
CA ILE A 68 0.48 -3.69 5.14
C ILE A 68 1.72 -4.58 5.34
N ILE A 69 2.28 -4.58 6.54
CA ILE A 69 3.44 -5.41 6.91
C ILE A 69 3.10 -6.89 6.71
N LYS A 70 2.00 -7.38 7.29
CA LYS A 70 1.62 -8.80 7.20
C LYS A 70 1.42 -9.26 5.76
N VAL A 71 0.66 -8.52 4.98
CA VAL A 71 0.39 -8.85 3.56
C VAL A 71 1.68 -8.83 2.75
N SER A 72 2.49 -7.77 2.87
CA SER A 72 3.76 -7.67 2.15
C SER A 72 4.74 -8.77 2.56
N TYR A 73 4.76 -9.13 3.86
CA TYR A 73 5.56 -10.23 4.37
C TYR A 73 5.16 -11.56 3.71
N GLY A 74 3.86 -11.86 3.65
CA GLY A 74 3.37 -13.07 3.00
C GLY A 74 3.69 -13.13 1.51
N LEU A 75 3.45 -12.04 0.78
CA LEU A 75 3.73 -11.94 -0.65
C LEU A 75 5.21 -12.14 -1.00
N LEU A 76 6.12 -11.59 -0.19
CA LEU A 76 7.55 -11.66 -0.45
C LEU A 76 8.21 -12.92 0.13
N ASN A 77 7.59 -13.61 1.08
CA ASN A 77 8.10 -14.85 1.67
C ASN A 77 7.52 -16.13 1.05
N GLY A 78 6.98 -16.07 -0.18
CA GLY A 78 6.53 -17.27 -0.90
C GLY A 78 5.07 -17.62 -0.61
N PHE A 79 4.23 -16.63 -0.37
CA PHE A 79 2.79 -16.80 -0.17
C PHE A 79 2.46 -17.67 1.06
N ILE A 80 3.16 -17.46 2.16
CA ILE A 80 2.97 -18.22 3.40
C ILE A 80 1.55 -18.03 3.96
N ASP A 81 1.11 -18.95 4.81
CA ASP A 81 -0.19 -18.86 5.45
C ASP A 81 -0.19 -17.79 6.55
N TYR A 82 -1.37 -17.28 6.91
CA TYR A 82 -1.52 -16.15 7.84
C TYR A 82 -0.95 -16.45 9.24
N ASP A 83 -1.13 -17.67 9.72
CA ASP A 83 -0.64 -18.16 11.02
C ASP A 83 0.89 -18.36 11.08
N LYS A 84 1.53 -18.41 9.91
CA LYS A 84 2.99 -18.54 9.79
C LYS A 84 3.74 -17.21 9.68
N ILE A 85 3.00 -16.08 9.68
CA ILE A 85 3.64 -14.76 9.68
C ILE A 85 4.34 -14.54 11.01
N GLU A 86 5.51 -13.89 10.97
CA GLU A 86 6.22 -13.44 12.16
C GLU A 86 5.29 -12.65 13.11
N ASN A 87 5.12 -13.18 14.33
CA ASN A 87 4.23 -12.60 15.33
C ASN A 87 4.79 -11.30 15.92
N ASP A 88 6.10 -11.14 15.97
CA ASP A 88 6.74 -9.89 16.35
C ASP A 88 6.63 -8.91 15.17
N LEU A 89 5.67 -7.99 15.27
CA LEU A 89 5.42 -7.02 14.23
C LEU A 89 6.61 -6.08 13.98
N LYS A 90 7.45 -5.84 15.00
CA LYS A 90 8.67 -5.05 14.83
C LYS A 90 9.64 -5.76 13.88
N LYS A 91 9.88 -7.06 14.10
CA LYS A 91 10.71 -7.88 13.19
C LYS A 91 10.08 -7.99 11.80
N ALA A 92 8.79 -8.31 11.71
CA ALA A 92 8.09 -8.37 10.44
C ALA A 92 8.16 -7.06 9.66
N SER A 93 8.30 -5.92 10.34
CA SER A 93 8.34 -4.58 9.72
C SER A 93 9.57 -4.33 8.84
N GLU A 94 10.61 -5.15 8.93
CA GLU A 94 11.75 -5.08 8.00
C GLU A 94 11.31 -5.25 6.54
N ILE A 95 10.16 -5.89 6.32
CA ILE A 95 9.58 -6.06 4.98
C ILE A 95 9.27 -4.73 4.30
N LEU A 96 9.04 -3.66 5.06
CA LEU A 96 8.78 -2.32 4.53
C LEU A 96 9.93 -1.80 3.66
N ASP A 97 11.16 -2.20 3.94
CA ASP A 97 12.31 -1.82 3.13
C ASP A 97 12.24 -2.34 1.67
N TYR A 98 11.41 -3.34 1.42
CA TYR A 98 11.30 -4.01 0.12
C TYR A 98 10.09 -3.58 -0.70
N ILE A 99 9.30 -2.61 -0.21
CA ILE A 99 8.08 -2.16 -0.85
C ILE A 99 8.08 -0.66 -1.11
N ALA A 100 7.09 -0.22 -1.88
CA ALA A 100 6.78 1.19 -2.08
C ALA A 100 5.36 1.49 -1.55
N ILE A 101 5.17 2.69 -1.04
CA ILE A 101 3.86 3.20 -0.60
C ILE A 101 3.70 4.61 -1.14
N ILE A 102 2.58 4.86 -1.84
CA ILE A 102 2.20 6.21 -2.26
C ILE A 102 0.80 6.53 -1.78
N ASN A 103 0.54 7.81 -1.59
CA ASN A 103 -0.81 8.32 -1.41
C ASN A 103 -1.32 8.94 -2.70
N ILE A 104 -2.59 8.72 -2.99
CA ILE A 104 -3.21 9.29 -4.18
C ILE A 104 -3.34 10.81 -4.07
N LYS A 105 -3.59 11.33 -2.86
CA LYS A 105 -3.54 12.75 -2.55
C LYS A 105 -2.28 13.06 -1.73
N LYS A 106 -1.46 14.01 -2.18
CA LYS A 106 -0.14 14.32 -1.58
C LYS A 106 -0.21 15.25 -0.38
N VAL A 107 -1.19 16.10 -0.34
CA VAL A 107 -1.42 16.95 0.84
C VAL A 107 -2.25 16.21 1.88
N PRO A 108 -1.94 16.36 3.18
CA PRO A 108 -2.69 15.69 4.23
C PRO A 108 -4.14 16.16 4.30
N GLY A 109 -4.97 15.32 4.85
CA GLY A 109 -6.39 15.59 5.09
C GLY A 109 -6.79 15.34 6.54
N GLY A 110 -8.09 15.36 6.80
CA GLY A 110 -8.65 15.09 8.11
C GLY A 110 -8.85 13.60 8.39
N SER A 111 -9.37 13.30 9.58
CA SER A 111 -9.60 11.93 10.05
C SER A 111 -10.61 11.12 9.22
N ARG A 112 -11.44 11.77 8.43
CA ARG A 112 -12.41 11.15 7.54
C ARG A 112 -12.14 11.58 6.11
N ALA A 113 -11.52 10.70 5.34
CA ALA A 113 -11.28 10.91 3.92
C ALA A 113 -12.61 10.82 3.15
N TYR A 114 -13.04 11.93 2.54
CA TYR A 114 -14.17 11.94 1.62
C TYR A 114 -13.66 11.64 0.20
N LEU A 115 -13.78 10.41 -0.21
CA LEU A 115 -13.21 9.91 -1.46
C LEU A 115 -13.60 10.69 -2.73
N PRO A 116 -14.85 11.12 -2.95
CA PRO A 116 -15.18 11.94 -4.10
C PRO A 116 -14.36 13.23 -4.18
N LYS A 117 -14.16 13.91 -3.03
CA LYS A 117 -13.34 15.12 -2.97
C LYS A 117 -11.86 14.81 -3.23
N ILE A 118 -11.34 13.71 -2.68
CA ILE A 118 -9.98 13.26 -2.98
C ILE A 118 -9.81 13.06 -4.48
N ALA A 119 -10.78 12.42 -5.14
CA ALA A 119 -10.73 12.17 -6.58
C ALA A 119 -10.71 13.45 -7.45
N GLU A 120 -11.19 14.57 -6.91
CA GLU A 120 -11.14 15.90 -7.58
C GLU A 120 -9.81 16.63 -7.31
N GLU A 121 -9.17 16.35 -6.17
CA GLU A 121 -7.96 17.05 -5.72
C GLU A 121 -6.65 16.32 -6.11
N ILE A 122 -6.73 15.15 -6.74
CA ILE A 122 -5.52 14.41 -7.14
C ILE A 122 -4.80 15.09 -8.31
N ASN A 123 -3.50 14.81 -8.41
CA ASN A 123 -2.74 15.07 -9.62
C ASN A 123 -2.50 13.74 -10.38
N PRO A 124 -3.32 13.42 -11.41
CA PRO A 124 -3.23 12.14 -12.11
C PRO A 124 -1.86 11.91 -12.75
N GLN A 125 -1.23 12.97 -13.29
CA GLN A 125 0.07 12.85 -13.95
C GLN A 125 1.19 12.52 -12.96
N LEU A 126 1.13 13.05 -11.75
CA LEU A 126 2.08 12.71 -10.70
C LEU A 126 1.97 11.24 -10.29
N ILE A 127 0.75 10.75 -10.10
CA ILE A 127 0.52 9.33 -9.76
C ILE A 127 0.97 8.41 -10.90
N LEU A 128 0.63 8.75 -12.15
CA LEU A 128 1.09 8.02 -13.32
C LEU A 128 2.61 7.93 -13.37
N LYS A 129 3.30 9.06 -13.21
CA LYS A 129 4.76 9.13 -13.17
C LYS A 129 5.34 8.23 -12.09
N GLN A 130 4.82 8.29 -10.86
CA GLN A 130 5.30 7.46 -9.75
C GLN A 130 5.13 5.96 -10.04
N ILE A 131 3.98 5.53 -10.56
CA ILE A 131 3.75 4.11 -10.90
C ILE A 131 4.72 3.65 -12.00
N ILE A 132 4.95 4.47 -13.03
CA ILE A 132 5.90 4.17 -14.12
C ILE A 132 7.34 4.06 -13.58
N GLU A 133 7.75 4.94 -12.68
CA GLU A 133 9.11 4.93 -12.09
C GLU A 133 9.31 3.75 -11.14
N ILE A 134 8.30 3.40 -10.34
CA ILE A 134 8.32 2.27 -9.39
C ILE A 134 8.33 0.94 -10.14
N LYS A 135 7.64 0.84 -11.30
CA LYS A 135 7.51 -0.38 -12.10
C LYS A 135 7.06 -1.58 -11.25
N PRO A 136 5.90 -1.51 -10.58
CA PRO A 136 5.46 -2.58 -9.68
C PRO A 136 5.05 -3.83 -10.45
N ASP A 137 5.20 -5.00 -9.80
CA ASP A 137 4.63 -6.26 -10.26
C ASP A 137 3.26 -6.51 -9.60
N ILE A 138 3.06 -5.96 -8.40
CA ILE A 138 1.80 -6.01 -7.64
C ILE A 138 1.45 -4.60 -7.15
N VAL A 139 0.25 -4.15 -7.44
CA VAL A 139 -0.33 -2.90 -6.92
C VAL A 139 -1.50 -3.24 -6.03
N ILE A 140 -1.49 -2.76 -4.79
CA ILE A 140 -2.59 -2.94 -3.85
C ILE A 140 -3.19 -1.57 -3.53
N GLY A 141 -4.40 -1.34 -4.01
CA GLY A 141 -5.13 -0.11 -3.76
C GLY A 141 -5.97 -0.22 -2.49
N GLY A 142 -5.66 0.61 -1.50
CA GLY A 142 -6.45 0.72 -0.27
C GLY A 142 -7.74 1.52 -0.48
N ASN A 143 -8.70 0.97 -1.25
CA ASN A 143 -9.92 1.63 -1.72
C ASN A 143 -9.60 2.85 -2.60
N THR A 144 -8.68 2.70 -3.54
CA THR A 144 -8.18 3.80 -4.38
C THR A 144 -8.15 3.48 -5.88
N LEU A 145 -8.23 2.20 -6.29
CA LEU A 145 -8.10 1.83 -7.71
C LEU A 145 -9.22 2.41 -8.59
N TRP A 146 -10.42 2.54 -8.07
CA TRP A 146 -11.52 3.16 -8.80
C TRP A 146 -11.22 4.64 -9.18
N ILE A 147 -10.39 5.34 -8.38
CA ILE A 147 -9.95 6.70 -8.69
C ILE A 147 -8.98 6.68 -9.86
N LEU A 148 -8.07 5.70 -9.91
CA LEU A 148 -7.19 5.50 -11.06
C LEU A 148 -8.01 5.21 -12.32
N ALA A 149 -8.99 4.30 -12.21
CA ALA A 149 -9.87 3.94 -13.31
C ALA A 149 -10.71 5.13 -13.81
N LYS A 150 -11.25 5.96 -12.90
CA LYS A 150 -11.98 7.18 -13.25
C LYS A 150 -11.13 8.17 -14.07
N ASN A 151 -9.82 8.17 -13.81
CA ASN A 151 -8.85 9.03 -14.52
C ASN A 151 -8.15 8.31 -15.67
N ASN A 152 -8.61 7.11 -16.07
CA ASN A 152 -8.02 6.26 -17.11
C ASN A 152 -6.51 6.01 -16.92
N LEU A 153 -6.08 5.87 -15.67
CA LEU A 153 -4.70 5.54 -15.30
C LEU A 153 -4.54 4.03 -15.19
N PHE A 154 -3.99 3.37 -16.21
CA PHE A 154 -3.77 1.93 -16.33
C PHE A 154 -5.03 1.04 -16.33
N LEU A 155 -6.12 1.51 -15.72
CA LEU A 155 -7.35 0.76 -15.49
C LEU A 155 -8.54 1.48 -16.13
N GLU A 156 -9.56 0.72 -16.49
CA GLU A 156 -10.86 1.25 -16.90
C GLU A 156 -11.91 0.87 -15.85
N SER A 157 -12.89 1.74 -15.63
CA SER A 157 -13.92 1.51 -14.59
C SER A 157 -14.68 0.19 -14.78
N LYS A 158 -14.88 -0.25 -16.04
CA LYS A 158 -15.53 -1.53 -16.36
C LYS A 158 -14.70 -2.76 -15.98
N GLU A 159 -13.38 -2.60 -15.77
CA GLU A 159 -12.47 -3.70 -15.43
C GLU A 159 -12.43 -3.96 -13.91
N LEU A 160 -12.84 -3.00 -13.11
CA LEU A 160 -12.98 -3.13 -11.66
C LEU A 160 -14.38 -3.67 -11.35
N SER A 161 -14.56 -4.99 -11.44
CA SER A 161 -15.84 -5.63 -11.10
C SER A 161 -15.99 -5.77 -9.59
N ASN A 162 -17.23 -5.66 -9.10
CA ASN A 162 -17.56 -5.86 -7.69
C ASN A 162 -17.33 -7.30 -7.18
N GLU A 163 -17.03 -8.24 -8.07
CA GLU A 163 -16.95 -9.67 -7.74
C GLU A 163 -15.52 -10.17 -7.53
N SER A 164 -14.51 -9.43 -7.99
CA SER A 164 -13.11 -9.83 -7.84
C SER A 164 -12.25 -8.71 -7.28
N TRP A 165 -11.43 -9.06 -6.28
CA TRP A 165 -10.45 -8.13 -5.70
C TRP A 165 -9.23 -7.89 -6.61
N GLY A 166 -9.13 -8.54 -7.76
CA GLY A 166 -7.91 -8.47 -8.56
C GLY A 166 -8.09 -8.57 -10.06
N LEU A 167 -7.28 -7.83 -10.77
CA LEU A 167 -7.16 -7.80 -12.22
C LEU A 167 -5.67 -7.93 -12.60
N PHE A 168 -5.35 -8.86 -13.50
CA PHE A 168 -4.01 -8.94 -14.10
C PHE A 168 -4.01 -8.25 -15.45
N LYS A 169 -3.29 -7.13 -15.56
CA LYS A 169 -3.21 -6.32 -16.77
C LYS A 169 -1.81 -5.72 -16.90
N ASN A 170 -1.25 -5.75 -18.12
CA ASN A 170 0.08 -5.22 -18.44
C ASN A 170 1.21 -5.78 -17.56
N ASN A 171 1.17 -7.08 -17.26
CA ASN A 171 2.09 -7.78 -16.36
C ASN A 171 2.08 -7.27 -14.91
N ILE A 172 1.03 -6.57 -14.50
CA ILE A 172 0.82 -6.09 -13.13
C ILE A 172 -0.44 -6.74 -12.57
N LEU A 173 -0.34 -7.28 -11.37
CA LEU A 173 -1.52 -7.65 -10.58
C LEU A 173 -2.03 -6.41 -9.84
N TRP A 174 -3.22 -5.97 -10.20
CA TRP A 174 -3.94 -4.88 -9.53
C TRP A 174 -4.93 -5.48 -8.53
N VAL A 175 -4.79 -5.15 -7.26
CA VAL A 175 -5.67 -5.63 -6.17
C VAL A 175 -6.50 -4.47 -5.65
N ASP A 176 -7.82 -4.52 -5.88
CA ASP A 176 -8.77 -3.52 -5.34
C ASP A 176 -9.21 -3.94 -3.94
N ALA A 177 -8.41 -3.62 -2.96
CA ALA A 177 -8.62 -3.99 -1.57
C ALA A 177 -9.30 -2.86 -0.78
N TYR A 178 -9.91 -3.20 0.37
CA TYR A 178 -10.28 -2.19 1.36
C TYR A 178 -9.05 -1.44 1.88
N HIS A 179 -9.27 -0.28 2.48
CA HIS A 179 -8.20 0.39 3.21
C HIS A 179 -7.67 -0.54 4.32
N PRO A 180 -6.34 -0.63 4.56
CA PRO A 180 -5.79 -1.55 5.56
C PRO A 180 -6.40 -1.41 6.97
N ASN A 181 -6.74 -0.20 7.38
CA ASN A 181 -7.46 0.05 8.64
C ASN A 181 -9.00 -0.02 8.45
N ASN A 182 -9.48 -1.06 7.76
CA ASN A 182 -10.92 -1.30 7.60
C ASN A 182 -11.47 -2.16 8.75
N THR A 183 -12.78 -2.09 8.92
CA THR A 183 -13.54 -2.91 9.88
C THR A 183 -14.53 -3.85 9.18
N THR A 184 -14.50 -3.89 7.85
CA THR A 184 -15.48 -4.64 7.02
C THR A 184 -15.15 -6.12 6.95
N VAL A 185 -13.85 -6.44 6.89
CA VAL A 185 -13.35 -7.81 6.83
C VAL A 185 -12.28 -8.04 7.90
N THR A 186 -12.14 -9.27 8.39
CA THR A 186 -11.08 -9.62 9.32
C THR A 186 -9.71 -9.51 8.65
N HIS A 187 -8.66 -9.28 9.44
CA HIS A 187 -7.30 -9.21 8.92
C HIS A 187 -6.86 -10.50 8.20
N GLU A 188 -7.24 -11.65 8.72
CA GLU A 188 -6.96 -12.94 8.11
C GLU A 188 -7.65 -13.09 6.74
N LYS A 189 -8.95 -12.75 6.65
CA LYS A 189 -9.68 -12.78 5.38
C LYS A 189 -9.09 -11.82 4.36
N TYR A 190 -8.77 -10.59 4.79
CA TYR A 190 -8.10 -9.59 3.95
C TYR A 190 -6.78 -10.10 3.39
N TYR A 191 -5.96 -10.67 4.27
CA TYR A 191 -4.68 -11.27 3.91
C TYR A 191 -4.85 -12.42 2.91
N SER A 192 -5.70 -13.41 3.26
CA SER A 192 -5.88 -14.62 2.46
C SER A 192 -6.38 -14.31 1.06
N GLN A 193 -7.32 -13.39 0.90
CA GLN A 193 -7.81 -12.98 -0.41
C GLN A 193 -6.70 -12.42 -1.31
N ILE A 194 -5.81 -11.59 -0.76
CA ILE A 194 -4.69 -11.02 -1.54
C ILE A 194 -3.66 -12.08 -1.89
N ILE A 195 -3.33 -12.97 -0.94
CA ILE A 195 -2.36 -14.06 -1.17
C ILE A 195 -2.87 -15.04 -2.22
N GLU A 196 -4.13 -15.43 -2.17
CA GLU A 196 -4.75 -16.33 -3.16
C GLU A 196 -4.74 -15.72 -4.57
N LEU A 197 -5.08 -14.45 -4.69
CA LEU A 197 -4.97 -13.74 -5.97
C LEU A 197 -3.53 -13.75 -6.49
N ALA A 198 -2.57 -13.44 -5.64
CA ALA A 198 -1.17 -13.43 -6.06
C ALA A 198 -0.67 -14.83 -6.45
N LYS A 199 -1.05 -15.88 -5.71
CA LYS A 199 -0.75 -17.28 -6.09
C LYS A 199 -1.25 -17.59 -7.51
N LYS A 200 -2.47 -17.19 -7.84
CA LYS A 200 -3.07 -17.48 -9.16
C LYS A 200 -2.24 -16.95 -10.33
N TYR A 201 -1.51 -15.87 -10.16
CA TYR A 201 -0.79 -15.22 -11.26
C TYR A 201 0.74 -15.36 -11.18
N PHE A 202 1.28 -15.80 -10.05
CA PHE A 202 2.73 -15.84 -9.82
C PHE A 202 3.27 -17.21 -9.38
N THR A 203 2.44 -18.23 -9.31
CA THR A 203 2.85 -19.62 -9.18
C THR A 203 2.55 -20.37 -10.47
#